data_b516b2240511c33114657f676fd71933
#
_entry.id   b516b2240511c33114657f676fd71933
#
_cell.length_a   1.000
_cell.length_b   1.000
_cell.length_c   1.000
_cell.angle_alpha   90.00
_cell.angle_beta   90.00
_cell.angle_gamma   90.00
#
_symmetry.space_group_name_H-M   'P 1'
#
loop_
_entity.id
_entity.type
_entity.pdbx_description
1 polymer ?
#
loop_
_entity_poly.entity_id
_entity_poly.type
_entity_poly.pdbx_seq_one_letter_code
_entity_poly.pdbx_strand_id
1 'polypeptide(L)'
;FNCFFDKSNAIDILKNTDIVIDATDNYRSRAIIDNASKKLGIPMIYGGVYRFEGHISVFNYNEGPSFKEIFPDSNEKENDCDTAGILGMLPSIIGNIQALEAIKIIVGIDNNLSGKLLIYNILTHQITKIEL
;
A
#
# COMPACT_ATOMS: atom_id res chain seq x y z
N PHE A 1 18.86 -6.27 1.55
CA PHE A 1 19.70 -5.39 0.74
C PHE A 1 20.16 -4.20 1.58
N ASN A 2 21.45 -3.90 1.56
CA ASN A 2 22.02 -2.72 2.23
C ASN A 2 22.22 -1.59 1.19
N CYS A 3 21.10 -1.01 0.73
CA CYS A 3 21.09 0.08 -0.25
C CYS A 3 19.85 0.93 -0.06
N PHE A 4 19.90 2.15 -0.53
CA PHE A 4 18.73 3.00 -0.63
C PHE A 4 17.84 2.50 -1.79
N PHE A 5 16.53 2.31 -1.52
CA PHE A 5 15.60 1.84 -2.53
C PHE A 5 15.17 3.00 -3.45
N ASP A 6 15.43 2.86 -4.75
CA ASP A 6 15.10 3.88 -5.74
C ASP A 6 14.73 3.27 -7.13
N LYS A 7 14.48 4.14 -8.11
CA LYS A 7 14.07 3.73 -9.47
C LYS A 7 15.12 2.87 -10.18
N SER A 8 16.40 3.00 -9.84
CA SER A 8 17.49 2.29 -10.52
C SER A 8 17.63 0.84 -10.08
N ASN A 9 17.23 0.53 -8.84
CA ASN A 9 17.40 -0.80 -8.24
C ASN A 9 16.08 -1.53 -7.90
N ALA A 10 14.93 -0.85 -7.98
CA ALA A 10 13.63 -1.40 -7.57
C ALA A 10 13.30 -2.73 -8.26
N ILE A 11 13.52 -2.83 -9.58
CA ILE A 11 13.28 -4.07 -10.34
C ILE A 11 14.19 -5.19 -9.86
N ASP A 12 15.48 -4.92 -9.68
CA ASP A 12 16.45 -5.93 -9.25
C ASP A 12 16.18 -6.44 -7.83
N ILE A 13 15.70 -5.56 -6.96
CA ILE A 13 15.31 -5.91 -5.59
C ILE A 13 14.06 -6.79 -5.58
N LEU A 14 13.05 -6.47 -6.39
CA LEU A 14 11.74 -7.11 -6.36
C LEU A 14 11.59 -8.31 -7.31
N LYS A 15 12.49 -8.52 -8.29
CA LYS A 15 12.34 -9.53 -9.35
C LYS A 15 12.19 -10.99 -8.89
N ASN A 16 12.58 -11.30 -7.66
CA ASN A 16 12.47 -12.65 -7.08
C ASN A 16 11.46 -12.69 -5.93
N THR A 17 10.51 -11.77 -5.89
CA THR A 17 9.43 -11.75 -4.90
C THR A 17 8.10 -11.99 -5.60
N ASP A 18 7.16 -12.63 -4.91
CA ASP A 18 5.82 -12.91 -5.41
C ASP A 18 4.83 -11.82 -5.04
N ILE A 19 5.10 -11.07 -3.98
CA ILE A 19 4.24 -10.02 -3.43
C ILE A 19 5.13 -8.93 -2.82
N VAL A 20 4.74 -7.67 -2.94
CA VAL A 20 5.36 -6.57 -2.21
C VAL A 20 4.36 -5.94 -1.23
N ILE A 21 4.77 -5.78 0.03
CA ILE A 21 4.01 -5.06 1.05
C ILE A 21 4.64 -3.67 1.22
N ASP A 22 3.86 -2.64 0.93
CA ASP A 22 4.30 -1.25 1.09
C ASP A 22 4.07 -0.77 2.52
N ALA A 23 5.15 -0.48 3.21
CA ALA A 23 5.16 0.15 4.53
C ALA A 23 5.92 1.49 4.52
N THR A 24 5.97 2.15 3.36
CA THR A 24 6.64 3.45 3.21
C THR A 24 5.73 4.59 3.64
N ASP A 25 6.34 5.72 3.97
CA ASP A 25 5.66 6.90 4.51
C ASP A 25 5.51 8.06 3.51
N ASN A 26 5.97 7.86 2.26
CA ASN A 26 5.98 8.92 1.27
C ASN A 26 5.52 8.44 -0.11
N TYR A 27 4.89 9.35 -0.85
CA TYR A 27 4.35 9.10 -2.19
C TYR A 27 5.42 8.63 -3.20
N ARG A 28 6.62 9.23 -3.17
CA ARG A 28 7.70 8.90 -4.11
C ARG A 28 8.10 7.43 -4.03
N SER A 29 8.31 6.92 -2.83
CA SER A 29 8.65 5.50 -2.61
C SER A 29 7.52 4.58 -3.07
N ARG A 30 6.27 4.91 -2.73
CA ARG A 30 5.07 4.18 -3.20
C ARG A 30 4.98 4.12 -4.71
N ALA A 31 5.19 5.25 -5.40
CA ALA A 31 5.16 5.31 -6.85
C ALA A 31 6.29 4.48 -7.51
N ILE A 32 7.45 4.36 -6.85
CA ILE A 32 8.55 3.49 -7.32
C ILE A 32 8.17 2.02 -7.16
N ILE A 33 7.62 1.63 -6.00
CA ILE A 33 7.14 0.27 -5.75
C ILE A 33 6.04 -0.10 -6.74
N ASP A 34 5.05 0.75 -6.94
CA ASP A 34 3.95 0.56 -7.88
C ASP A 34 4.45 0.30 -9.31
N ASN A 35 5.35 1.16 -9.81
CA ASN A 35 5.93 0.99 -11.14
C ASN A 35 6.71 -0.34 -11.26
N ALA A 36 7.46 -0.72 -10.25
CA ALA A 36 8.23 -1.96 -10.27
C ALA A 36 7.32 -3.19 -10.20
N SER A 37 6.34 -3.19 -9.29
CA SER A 37 5.38 -4.28 -9.15
C SER A 37 4.54 -4.48 -10.41
N LYS A 38 4.05 -3.39 -11.03
CA LYS A 38 3.32 -3.44 -12.31
C LYS A 38 4.17 -4.06 -13.43
N LYS A 39 5.45 -3.67 -13.55
CA LYS A 39 6.36 -4.22 -14.56
C LYS A 39 6.68 -5.70 -14.35
N LEU A 40 6.77 -6.14 -13.10
CA LEU A 40 7.07 -7.51 -12.74
C LEU A 40 5.82 -8.40 -12.70
N GLY A 41 4.62 -7.83 -12.78
CA GLY A 41 3.35 -8.56 -12.68
C GLY A 41 3.10 -9.12 -11.28
N ILE A 42 3.62 -8.47 -10.23
CA ILE A 42 3.42 -8.89 -8.84
C ILE A 42 2.48 -7.92 -8.10
N PRO A 43 1.61 -8.41 -7.21
CA PRO A 43 0.73 -7.52 -6.44
C PRO A 43 1.49 -6.64 -5.46
N MET A 44 1.00 -5.41 -5.30
CA MET A 44 1.43 -4.46 -4.28
C MET A 44 0.34 -4.31 -3.23
N ILE A 45 0.62 -4.68 -1.98
CA ILE A 45 -0.29 -4.48 -0.86
C ILE A 45 0.04 -3.15 -0.20
N TYR A 46 -0.80 -2.16 -0.50
CA TYR A 46 -0.67 -0.80 -0.02
C TYR A 46 -1.17 -0.65 1.42
N GLY A 47 -0.42 0.07 2.25
CA GLY A 47 -0.84 0.52 3.56
C GLY A 47 -0.44 1.98 3.76
N GLY A 48 -1.40 2.84 4.05
CA GLY A 48 -1.19 4.24 4.39
C GLY A 48 -1.81 4.57 5.74
N VAL A 49 -1.18 5.46 6.49
CA VAL A 49 -1.71 5.95 7.77
C VAL A 49 -1.64 7.48 7.79
N TYR A 50 -2.71 8.10 8.27
CA TYR A 50 -2.77 9.54 8.42
C TYR A 50 -3.63 9.89 9.65
N ARG A 51 -3.04 10.55 10.63
CA ARG A 51 -3.70 10.90 11.89
C ARG A 51 -4.36 9.69 12.56
N PHE A 52 -5.65 9.51 12.35
CA PHE A 52 -6.50 8.47 12.96
C PHE A 52 -7.09 7.51 11.92
N GLU A 53 -6.71 7.63 10.67
CA GLU A 53 -7.21 6.80 9.57
C GLU A 53 -6.10 5.99 8.93
N GLY A 54 -6.42 4.74 8.64
CA GLY A 54 -5.58 3.83 7.89
C GLY A 54 -6.26 3.40 6.60
N HIS A 55 -5.49 3.31 5.53
CA HIS A 55 -5.94 2.96 4.19
C HIS A 55 -5.23 1.70 3.73
N ILE A 56 -5.95 0.73 3.21
CA ILE A 56 -5.39 -0.52 2.67
C ILE A 56 -6.05 -0.84 1.33
N SER A 57 -5.22 -1.28 0.37
CA SER A 57 -5.68 -1.79 -0.92
C SER A 57 -4.68 -2.81 -1.46
N VAL A 58 -5.10 -3.58 -2.46
CA VAL A 58 -4.22 -4.43 -3.27
C VAL A 58 -4.20 -3.88 -4.68
N PHE A 59 -3.03 -3.43 -5.13
CA PHE A 59 -2.80 -2.88 -6.46
C PHE A 59 -2.08 -3.87 -7.37
N ASN A 60 -2.24 -3.70 -8.68
CA ASN A 60 -1.58 -4.51 -9.71
C ASN A 60 -1.88 -6.02 -9.60
N TYR A 61 -3.08 -6.40 -9.18
CA TYR A 61 -3.51 -7.77 -9.03
C TYR A 61 -4.89 -8.01 -9.66
N ASN A 62 -5.04 -9.12 -10.44
CA ASN A 62 -6.30 -9.53 -11.08
C ASN A 62 -7.01 -8.38 -11.83
N GLU A 63 -6.29 -7.70 -12.73
CA GLU A 63 -6.79 -6.55 -13.50
C GLU A 63 -7.21 -5.33 -12.64
N GLY A 64 -6.94 -5.37 -11.34
CA GLY A 64 -7.15 -4.24 -10.44
C GLY A 64 -6.24 -3.06 -10.78
N PRO A 65 -6.62 -1.85 -10.36
CA PRO A 65 -5.88 -0.63 -10.69
C PRO A 65 -4.46 -0.63 -10.10
N SER A 66 -3.60 0.25 -10.62
CA SER A 66 -2.34 0.59 -9.99
C SER A 66 -2.53 1.69 -8.92
N PHE A 67 -1.57 1.81 -8.00
CA PHE A 67 -1.57 2.89 -7.01
C PHE A 67 -1.64 4.28 -7.68
N LYS A 68 -0.89 4.50 -8.77
CA LYS A 68 -0.85 5.78 -9.48
C LYS A 68 -2.14 6.13 -10.22
N GLU A 69 -2.93 5.14 -10.63
CA GLU A 69 -4.24 5.38 -11.24
C GLU A 69 -5.25 5.90 -10.23
N ILE A 70 -5.15 5.47 -8.99
CA ILE A 70 -6.06 5.89 -7.90
C ILE A 70 -5.54 7.16 -7.20
N PHE A 71 -4.23 7.25 -7.02
CA PHE A 71 -3.57 8.41 -6.41
C PHE A 71 -2.62 9.04 -7.45
N PRO A 72 -3.14 9.74 -8.47
CA PRO A 72 -2.31 10.46 -9.42
C PRO A 72 -1.51 11.52 -8.69
N ASP A 73 -0.35 11.91 -9.24
CA ASP A 73 0.52 12.96 -8.70
C ASP A 73 -0.32 14.21 -8.35
N SER A 74 -0.90 14.20 -7.18
CA SER A 74 -1.30 15.45 -6.54
C SER A 74 0.00 16.15 -6.24
N ASN A 75 0.09 17.45 -6.50
CA ASN A 75 1.15 18.31 -5.97
C ASN A 75 1.11 18.18 -4.44
N GLU A 76 1.56 17.04 -3.92
CA GLU A 76 1.85 16.90 -2.50
C GLU A 76 3.00 17.88 -2.22
N LYS A 77 2.61 19.11 -1.88
CA LYS A 77 3.27 19.73 -0.75
C LYS A 77 3.37 18.61 0.26
N GLU A 78 4.61 18.17 0.54
CA GLU A 78 4.92 17.28 1.64
C GLU A 78 4.00 17.69 2.78
N ASN A 79 2.82 17.06 2.83
CA ASN A 79 1.86 17.34 3.88
C ASN A 79 2.50 16.68 5.08
N ASP A 80 3.07 17.54 5.90
CA ASP A 80 3.67 17.29 7.20
C ASP A 80 2.97 16.16 7.96
N CYS A 81 3.21 14.90 7.59
CA CYS A 81 2.99 13.78 8.48
C CYS A 81 3.78 14.01 9.78
N ASP A 82 4.91 14.71 9.70
CA ASP A 82 5.75 15.08 10.83
C ASP A 82 5.06 16.01 11.83
N THR A 83 4.10 16.85 11.41
CA THR A 83 3.41 17.79 12.31
C THR A 83 2.09 17.27 12.86
N ALA A 84 1.43 16.32 12.19
CA ALA A 84 0.09 15.86 12.58
C ALA A 84 0.10 14.74 13.63
N GLY A 85 1.22 14.05 13.82
CA GLY A 85 1.34 12.88 14.68
C GLY A 85 0.49 11.70 14.20
N ILE A 86 0.93 10.48 14.49
CA ILE A 86 0.19 9.25 14.20
C ILE A 86 0.02 8.49 15.51
N LEU A 87 -1.18 7.99 15.76
CA LEU A 87 -1.41 7.11 16.89
C LEU A 87 -0.69 5.78 16.67
N GLY A 88 0.33 5.46 17.49
CA GLY A 88 1.26 4.35 17.25
C GLY A 88 0.63 2.96 17.09
N MET A 89 -0.60 2.76 17.56
CA MET A 89 -1.35 1.52 17.37
C MET A 89 -1.91 1.36 15.96
N LEU A 90 -2.16 2.47 15.24
CA LEU A 90 -2.77 2.43 13.92
C LEU A 90 -1.88 1.72 12.89
N PRO A 91 -0.58 2.01 12.76
CA PRO A 91 0.31 1.27 11.86
C PRO A 91 0.30 -0.24 12.12
N SER A 92 0.22 -0.66 13.39
CA SER A 92 0.17 -2.08 13.74
C SER A 92 -1.11 -2.77 13.25
N ILE A 93 -2.26 -2.09 13.36
CA ILE A 93 -3.54 -2.60 12.85
C ILE A 93 -3.48 -2.72 11.32
N ILE A 94 -3.02 -1.67 10.64
CA ILE A 94 -2.90 -1.64 9.18
C ILE A 94 -1.93 -2.71 8.68
N GLY A 95 -0.78 -2.87 9.32
CA GLY A 95 0.19 -3.91 8.98
C GLY A 95 -0.36 -5.33 9.13
N ASN A 96 -1.18 -5.60 10.15
CA ASN A 96 -1.85 -6.89 10.29
C ASN A 96 -2.87 -7.14 9.18
N ILE A 97 -3.61 -6.11 8.75
CA ILE A 97 -4.54 -6.25 7.62
C ILE A 97 -3.77 -6.46 6.31
N GLN A 98 -2.67 -5.74 6.08
CA GLN A 98 -1.80 -5.98 4.93
C GLN A 98 -1.28 -7.43 4.91
N ALA A 99 -0.84 -7.95 6.04
CA ALA A 99 -0.39 -9.34 6.16
C ALA A 99 -1.51 -10.34 5.84
N LEU A 100 -2.73 -10.06 6.29
CA LEU A 100 -3.90 -10.88 5.95
C LEU A 100 -4.18 -10.87 4.44
N GLU A 101 -4.10 -9.72 3.78
CA GLU A 101 -4.28 -9.63 2.32
C GLU A 101 -3.19 -10.43 1.57
N ALA A 102 -1.93 -10.39 2.04
CA ALA A 102 -0.86 -11.21 1.49
C ALA A 102 -1.18 -12.71 1.60
N ILE A 103 -1.64 -13.16 2.77
CA ILE A 103 -2.03 -14.54 3.00
C ILE A 103 -3.17 -14.93 2.07
N LYS A 104 -4.21 -14.11 1.92
CA LYS A 104 -5.33 -14.38 1.01
C LYS A 104 -4.86 -14.62 -0.42
N ILE A 105 -3.95 -13.79 -0.93
CA ILE A 105 -3.39 -13.93 -2.28
C ILE A 105 -2.60 -15.24 -2.38
N ILE A 106 -1.73 -15.54 -1.40
CA ILE A 106 -0.88 -16.75 -1.40
C ILE A 106 -1.72 -18.03 -1.41
N VAL A 107 -2.82 -18.06 -0.66
CA VAL A 107 -3.69 -19.27 -0.55
C VAL A 107 -4.85 -19.27 -1.56
N GLY A 108 -4.94 -18.27 -2.44
CA GLY A 108 -5.96 -18.22 -3.50
C GLY A 108 -7.37 -17.88 -3.01
N ILE A 109 -7.50 -17.04 -1.98
CA ILE A 109 -8.80 -16.52 -1.53
C ILE A 109 -9.19 -15.31 -2.36
N ASP A 110 -10.28 -15.40 -3.13
CA ASP A 110 -10.75 -14.36 -4.04
C ASP A 110 -11.28 -13.10 -3.33
N ASN A 111 -11.77 -13.23 -2.10
CA ASN A 111 -12.27 -12.08 -1.32
C ASN A 111 -11.12 -11.28 -0.71
N ASN A 112 -10.30 -10.65 -1.55
CA ASN A 112 -9.23 -9.74 -1.19
C ASN A 112 -9.59 -8.28 -1.54
N LEU A 113 -8.66 -7.34 -1.31
CA LEU A 113 -8.86 -5.91 -1.53
C LEU A 113 -8.40 -5.43 -2.93
N SER A 114 -8.27 -6.31 -3.92
CA SER A 114 -8.06 -5.88 -5.31
C SER A 114 -9.28 -5.12 -5.82
N GLY A 115 -9.07 -3.94 -6.40
CA GLY A 115 -10.14 -3.05 -6.85
C GLY A 115 -10.96 -2.41 -5.74
N LYS A 116 -10.47 -2.43 -4.49
CA LYS A 116 -11.15 -1.85 -3.32
C LYS A 116 -10.18 -1.09 -2.44
N LEU A 117 -10.65 0.02 -1.86
CA LEU A 117 -9.95 0.73 -0.80
C LEU A 117 -10.69 0.52 0.53
N LEU A 118 -10.03 -0.08 1.50
CA LEU A 118 -10.51 -0.17 2.87
C LEU A 118 -9.97 1.00 3.66
N ILE A 119 -10.86 1.75 4.32
CA ILE A 119 -10.55 2.85 5.23
C ILE A 119 -10.96 2.44 6.63
N TYR A 120 -10.04 2.49 7.57
CA TYR A 120 -10.28 2.23 9.00
C TYR A 120 -10.02 3.47 9.81
N ASN A 121 -11.04 3.96 10.54
CA ASN A 121 -10.90 5.05 11.49
C ASN A 121 -10.77 4.47 12.90
N ILE A 122 -9.60 4.67 13.54
CA ILE A 122 -9.29 4.06 14.84
C ILE A 122 -10.07 4.70 16.00
N LEU A 123 -10.52 5.96 15.89
CA LEU A 123 -11.26 6.62 16.95
C LEU A 123 -12.72 6.15 17.02
N THR A 124 -13.32 5.92 15.86
CA THR A 124 -14.74 5.54 15.77
C THR A 124 -14.93 4.04 15.56
N HIS A 125 -13.83 3.30 15.30
CA HIS A 125 -13.82 1.90 14.85
C HIS A 125 -14.63 1.65 13.56
N GLN A 126 -14.88 2.70 12.79
CA GLN A 126 -15.59 2.58 11.53
C GLN A 126 -14.68 1.99 10.45
N ILE A 127 -15.22 1.03 9.72
CA ILE A 127 -14.60 0.46 8.53
C ILE A 127 -15.47 0.80 7.33
N THR A 128 -14.86 1.43 6.32
CA THR A 128 -15.53 1.75 5.05
C THR A 128 -14.77 1.07 3.91
N LYS A 129 -15.49 0.46 2.97
CA LYS A 129 -14.92 -0.07 1.73
C LYS A 129 -15.46 0.74 0.57
N ILE A 130 -14.57 1.13 -0.34
CA ILE A 130 -14.87 1.89 -1.55
C ILE A 130 -14.42 1.03 -2.73
N GLU A 131 -15.26 0.82 -3.71
CA GLU A 131 -14.88 0.20 -4.99
C GLU A 131 -14.06 1.23 -5.81
N LEU A 132 -12.97 0.79 -6.46
CA LEU A 132 -11.99 1.62 -7.17
C LEU A 132 -12.20 1.54 -8.69
#